data_80df3f6c64fdb64f1fe29d5c5fa1b329
#
_entry.id   80df3f6c64fdb64f1fe29d5c5fa1b329
#
_cell.length_a   1.000
_cell.length_b   1.000
_cell.length_c   1.000
_cell.angle_alpha   90.00
_cell.angle_beta   90.00
_cell.angle_gamma   90.00
#
_symmetry.space_group_name_H-M   'P 1'
#
loop_
_entity.id
_entity.type
_entity.pdbx_description
1 polymer ?
#
loop_
_entity_poly.entity_id
_entity_poly.type
_entity_poly.pdbx_seq_one_letter_code
_entity_poly.pdbx_strand_id
1 'polypeptide(L)'
;MDNANFLVVEDSPTMRQLISFSLKRFRNARIIEAVDGVDALKKLSGPEKIDLILTDINMPVMDGLKLVSLVRQNAQLKNIPIIIITTEGAEEDRERGLALGANAYISKPIQSSHLIKTISELLAH
;
A
#
# COMPACT_ATOMS: atom_id res chain seq x y z
N MET A 1 -7.42 3.61 13.84
CA MET A 1 -7.82 4.95 13.37
C MET A 1 -9.11 4.86 12.57
N ASP A 2 -10.03 5.78 12.83
CA ASP A 2 -11.32 5.85 12.14
C ASP A 2 -11.24 6.75 10.92
N ASN A 3 -12.07 6.47 9.93
CA ASN A 3 -12.21 7.33 8.73
C ASN A 3 -10.96 7.42 7.85
N ALA A 4 -10.12 6.39 7.88
CA ALA A 4 -8.93 6.37 7.03
C ALA A 4 -9.28 6.01 5.59
N ASN A 5 -8.59 6.65 4.66
CA ASN A 5 -8.67 6.33 3.23
C ASN A 5 -7.44 5.53 2.84
N PHE A 6 -7.66 4.28 2.41
CA PHE A 6 -6.60 3.37 2.00
C PHE A 6 -6.58 3.24 0.49
N LEU A 7 -5.38 3.29 -0.09
CA LEU A 7 -5.18 2.96 -1.50
C LEU A 7 -4.54 1.57 -1.57
N VAL A 8 -5.24 0.62 -2.18
CA VAL A 8 -4.76 -0.75 -2.34
C VAL A 8 -4.38 -0.96 -3.80
N VAL A 9 -3.09 -1.18 -4.05
CA VAL A 9 -2.54 -1.32 -5.40
C VAL A 9 -2.13 -2.78 -5.60
N GLU A 10 -2.89 -3.50 -6.41
CA GLU A 10 -2.70 -4.92 -6.62
C GLU A 10 -3.39 -5.33 -7.93
N ASP A 11 -2.66 -6.01 -8.82
CA ASP A 11 -3.21 -6.41 -10.11
C ASP A 11 -4.13 -7.65 -10.03
N SER A 12 -3.97 -8.48 -8.99
CA SER A 12 -4.84 -9.65 -8.79
C SER A 12 -6.15 -9.26 -8.12
N PRO A 13 -7.32 -9.47 -8.76
CA PRO A 13 -8.60 -9.17 -8.12
C PRO A 13 -8.83 -9.93 -6.81
N THR A 14 -8.42 -11.19 -6.78
CA THR A 14 -8.57 -12.02 -5.57
C THR A 14 -7.76 -11.44 -4.40
N MET A 15 -6.53 -11.06 -4.66
CA MET A 15 -5.67 -10.49 -3.62
C MET A 15 -6.20 -9.12 -3.17
N ARG A 16 -6.67 -8.28 -4.11
CA ARG A 16 -7.28 -7.00 -3.75
C ARG A 16 -8.46 -7.18 -2.81
N GLN A 17 -9.33 -8.16 -3.11
CA GLN A 17 -10.47 -8.45 -2.26
C GLN A 17 -10.06 -8.90 -0.87
N LEU A 18 -9.03 -9.74 -0.78
CA LEU A 18 -8.53 -10.21 0.51
C LEU A 18 -8.02 -9.05 1.36
N ILE A 19 -7.21 -8.17 0.76
CA ILE A 19 -6.67 -7.00 1.46
C ILE A 19 -7.81 -6.07 1.87
N SER A 20 -8.72 -5.77 0.95
CA SER A 20 -9.83 -4.87 1.21
C SER A 20 -10.73 -5.38 2.32
N PHE A 21 -10.99 -6.68 2.33
CA PHE A 21 -11.77 -7.30 3.39
C PHE A 21 -11.11 -7.11 4.76
N SER A 22 -9.79 -7.30 4.83
CA SER A 22 -9.04 -7.11 6.07
C SER A 22 -9.13 -5.67 6.58
N LEU A 23 -9.12 -4.70 5.66
CA LEU A 23 -9.16 -3.28 6.01
C LEU A 23 -10.51 -2.83 6.57
N LYS A 24 -11.55 -3.59 6.34
CA LYS A 24 -12.88 -3.26 6.87
C LYS A 24 -12.96 -3.33 8.40
N ARG A 25 -11.94 -3.85 9.04
CA ARG A 25 -11.84 -3.81 10.50
C ARG A 25 -11.66 -2.40 11.03
N PHE A 26 -11.15 -1.49 10.21
CA PHE A 26 -11.05 -0.09 10.59
C PHE A 26 -12.41 0.58 10.38
N ARG A 27 -12.86 1.30 11.38
CA ARG A 27 -14.17 1.92 11.36
C ARG A 27 -14.25 3.00 10.27
N ASN A 28 -15.29 2.91 9.44
CA ASN A 28 -15.51 3.84 8.34
C ASN A 28 -14.33 3.94 7.38
N ALA A 29 -13.59 2.86 7.23
CA ALA A 29 -12.50 2.80 6.28
C ALA A 29 -13.03 2.93 4.86
N ARG A 30 -12.40 3.80 4.08
CA ARG A 30 -12.68 3.91 2.65
C ARG A 30 -11.54 3.26 1.90
N ILE A 31 -11.88 2.37 0.99
CA ILE A 31 -10.88 1.60 0.27
C ILE A 31 -10.96 1.98 -1.20
N ILE A 32 -9.87 2.51 -1.72
CA ILE A 32 -9.72 2.88 -3.12
C ILE A 32 -8.77 1.87 -3.73
N GLU A 33 -9.18 1.25 -4.85
CA GLU A 33 -8.41 0.19 -5.47
C GLU A 33 -7.74 0.67 -6.75
N ALA A 34 -6.53 0.20 -6.98
CA ALA A 34 -5.78 0.45 -8.20
C ALA A 34 -5.17 -0.86 -8.70
N VAL A 35 -5.06 -1.03 -10.01
CA VAL A 35 -4.62 -2.28 -10.62
C VAL A 35 -3.12 -2.30 -10.93
N ASP A 36 -2.47 -1.14 -10.93
CA ASP A 36 -1.03 -1.01 -11.14
C ASP A 36 -0.56 0.36 -10.66
N GLY A 37 0.73 0.64 -10.83
CA GLY A 37 1.31 1.89 -10.37
C GLY A 37 0.79 3.12 -11.10
N VAL A 38 0.49 3.01 -12.39
CA VAL A 38 -0.05 4.14 -13.16
C VAL A 38 -1.46 4.48 -12.67
N ASP A 39 -2.29 3.46 -12.49
CA ASP A 39 -3.63 3.64 -11.95
C ASP A 39 -3.58 4.24 -10.53
N ALA A 40 -2.62 3.79 -9.72
CA ALA A 40 -2.42 4.33 -8.38
C ALA A 40 -2.10 5.83 -8.41
N LEU A 41 -1.23 6.26 -9.31
CA LEU A 41 -0.90 7.68 -9.44
C LEU A 41 -2.12 8.51 -9.84
N LYS A 42 -3.00 7.97 -10.69
CA LYS A 42 -4.26 8.63 -11.04
C LYS A 42 -5.14 8.82 -9.81
N LYS A 43 -5.25 7.78 -8.99
CA LYS A 43 -6.06 7.83 -7.77
C LYS A 43 -5.48 8.84 -6.76
N LEU A 44 -4.14 8.89 -6.66
CA LEU A 44 -3.46 9.82 -5.77
C LEU A 44 -3.61 11.28 -6.23
N SER A 45 -3.85 11.51 -7.51
CA SER A 45 -4.08 12.84 -8.05
C SER A 45 -5.55 13.29 -7.92
N GLY A 46 -6.42 12.42 -7.45
CA GLY A 46 -7.84 12.72 -7.28
C GLY A 46 -8.11 13.58 -6.05
N PRO A 47 -9.39 13.92 -5.82
CA PRO A 47 -9.76 14.82 -4.73
C PRO A 47 -9.66 14.20 -3.35
N GLU A 48 -9.59 12.88 -3.25
CA GLU A 48 -9.58 12.20 -1.97
C GLU A 48 -8.18 12.12 -1.39
N LYS A 49 -8.05 12.50 -0.13
CA LYS A 49 -6.79 12.39 0.58
C LYS A 49 -6.56 10.92 0.95
N ILE A 50 -5.43 10.38 0.54
CA ILE A 50 -5.03 9.01 0.89
C ILE A 50 -4.19 9.06 2.16
N ASP A 51 -4.56 8.23 3.14
CA ASP A 51 -3.89 8.17 4.43
C ASP A 51 -2.82 7.09 4.49
N LEU A 52 -2.94 6.04 3.67
CA LEU A 52 -1.98 4.96 3.63
C LEU A 52 -2.08 4.21 2.31
N ILE A 53 -0.92 3.82 1.77
CA ILE A 53 -0.83 3.05 0.53
C ILE A 53 -0.35 1.64 0.86
N LEU A 54 -1.07 0.63 0.33
CA LEU A 54 -0.61 -0.76 0.33
C LEU A 54 -0.38 -1.14 -1.13
N THR A 55 0.82 -1.56 -1.47
CA THR A 55 1.13 -1.90 -2.86
C THR A 55 1.92 -3.19 -2.98
N ASP A 56 1.50 -4.05 -3.92
CA ASP A 56 2.32 -5.17 -4.34
C ASP A 56 3.55 -4.62 -5.09
N ILE A 57 4.62 -5.40 -5.11
CA ILE A 57 5.81 -5.04 -5.87
C ILE A 57 5.66 -5.47 -7.32
N ASN A 58 5.26 -6.72 -7.55
CA ASN A 58 5.23 -7.30 -8.89
C ASN A 58 3.91 -7.04 -9.59
N MET A 59 3.88 -6.00 -10.41
CA MET A 59 2.69 -5.60 -11.18
C MET A 59 3.10 -5.23 -12.59
N PRO A 60 2.17 -5.39 -13.57
CA PRO A 60 2.46 -4.94 -14.94
C PRO A 60 2.46 -3.42 -15.04
N VAL A 61 2.96 -2.90 -16.13
CA VAL A 61 3.01 -1.47 -16.47
C VAL A 61 3.96 -0.68 -15.57
N MET A 62 3.64 -0.58 -14.29
CA MET A 62 4.52 0.06 -13.32
C MET A 62 4.49 -0.75 -12.02
N ASP A 63 5.66 -1.23 -11.59
CA ASP A 63 5.76 -2.04 -10.37
C ASP A 63 5.70 -1.17 -9.10
N GLY A 64 5.60 -1.85 -7.95
CA GLY A 64 5.46 -1.17 -6.67
C GLY A 64 6.69 -0.41 -6.23
N LEU A 65 7.89 -0.87 -6.61
CA LEU A 65 9.13 -0.16 -6.25
C LEU A 65 9.19 1.19 -6.95
N LYS A 66 8.83 1.22 -8.24
CA LYS A 66 8.78 2.48 -8.99
C LYS A 66 7.72 3.40 -8.40
N LEU A 67 6.57 2.85 -8.01
CA LEU A 67 5.51 3.64 -7.39
C LEU A 67 6.00 4.29 -6.08
N VAL A 68 6.68 3.52 -5.22
CA VAL A 68 7.24 4.07 -3.98
C VAL A 68 8.17 5.23 -4.28
N SER A 69 9.07 5.04 -5.24
CA SER A 69 10.03 6.08 -5.63
C SER A 69 9.33 7.36 -6.07
N LEU A 70 8.32 7.24 -6.92
CA LEU A 70 7.59 8.40 -7.43
C LEU A 70 6.80 9.13 -6.35
N VAL A 71 6.18 8.37 -5.45
CA VAL A 71 5.45 8.99 -4.33
C VAL A 71 6.40 9.78 -3.43
N ARG A 72 7.56 9.22 -3.13
CA ARG A 72 8.55 9.89 -2.27
C ARG A 72 9.17 11.14 -2.91
N GLN A 73 9.17 11.22 -4.23
CA GLN A 73 9.66 12.39 -4.95
C GLN A 73 8.61 13.48 -5.13
N ASN A 74 7.36 13.18 -4.83
CA ASN A 74 6.27 14.15 -4.99
C ASN A 74 6.08 14.94 -3.70
N ALA A 75 6.15 16.26 -3.78
CA ALA A 75 6.08 17.14 -2.60
C ALA A 75 4.78 16.98 -1.82
N GLN A 76 3.68 16.65 -2.49
CA GLN A 76 2.37 16.54 -1.85
C GLN A 76 2.10 15.13 -1.30
N LEU A 77 2.79 14.12 -1.80
CA LEU A 77 2.54 12.71 -1.49
C LEU A 77 3.63 12.08 -0.62
N LYS A 78 4.78 12.71 -0.51
CA LYS A 78 5.99 12.10 0.07
C LYS A 78 5.87 11.65 1.52
N ASN A 79 4.88 12.13 2.24
CA ASN A 79 4.70 11.77 3.65
C ASN A 79 3.64 10.69 3.88
N ILE A 80 3.01 10.18 2.82
CA ILE A 80 2.01 9.13 2.96
C ILE A 80 2.70 7.83 3.34
N PRO A 81 2.28 7.16 4.43
CA PRO A 81 2.85 5.86 4.78
C PRO A 81 2.59 4.83 3.69
N ILE A 82 3.60 4.02 3.40
CA ILE A 82 3.53 2.98 2.37
C ILE A 82 3.92 1.64 2.97
N ILE A 83 3.06 0.64 2.77
CA ILE A 83 3.36 -0.75 3.07
C ILE A 83 3.52 -1.48 1.74
N ILE A 84 4.66 -2.14 1.55
CA ILE A 84 4.85 -3.00 0.37
C ILE A 84 4.47 -4.43 0.72
N ILE A 85 3.88 -5.12 -0.25
CA ILE A 85 3.48 -6.51 -0.09
C ILE A 85 4.42 -7.34 -0.97
N THR A 86 5.12 -8.28 -0.33
CA THR A 86 6.19 -9.02 -0.98
C THR A 86 5.90 -10.51 -1.00
N THR A 87 6.51 -11.20 -1.97
CA THR A 87 6.53 -12.66 -1.96
C THR A 87 7.44 -13.12 -0.83
N GLU A 88 7.05 -14.18 -0.14
CA GLU A 88 7.87 -14.76 0.91
C GLU A 88 9.24 -15.14 0.35
N GLY A 89 10.30 -14.76 1.07
CA GLY A 89 11.67 -15.04 0.64
C GLY A 89 12.29 -13.97 -0.25
N ALA A 90 11.54 -12.95 -0.64
CA ALA A 90 12.04 -11.88 -1.52
C ALA A 90 12.76 -10.78 -0.72
N GLU A 91 13.85 -11.16 -0.02
CA GLU A 91 14.56 -10.23 0.84
C GLU A 91 15.16 -9.04 0.10
N GLU A 92 15.68 -9.28 -1.10
CA GLU A 92 16.24 -8.22 -1.91
C GLU A 92 15.20 -7.15 -2.26
N ASP A 93 14.00 -7.58 -2.61
CA ASP A 93 12.89 -6.66 -2.91
C ASP A 93 12.48 -5.87 -1.67
N ARG A 94 12.47 -6.50 -0.50
CA ARG A 94 12.14 -5.81 0.76
C ARG A 94 13.16 -4.74 1.07
N GLU A 95 14.44 -5.06 0.96
CA GLU A 95 15.52 -4.12 1.22
C GLU A 95 15.45 -2.93 0.26
N ARG A 96 15.20 -3.19 -1.01
CA ARG A 96 15.07 -2.13 -2.01
C ARG A 96 13.87 -1.24 -1.73
N GLY A 97 12.73 -1.85 -1.37
CA GLY A 97 11.52 -1.09 -1.05
C GLY A 97 11.71 -0.17 0.14
N LEU A 98 12.31 -0.69 1.20
CA LEU A 98 12.59 0.11 2.39
C LEU A 98 13.60 1.22 2.09
N ALA A 99 14.63 0.91 1.30
CA ALA A 99 15.62 1.91 0.90
C ALA A 99 15.01 3.03 0.06
N LEU A 100 13.99 2.72 -0.74
CA LEU A 100 13.27 3.72 -1.54
C LEU A 100 12.28 4.55 -0.73
N GLY A 101 11.98 4.13 0.50
CA GLY A 101 11.13 4.92 1.39
C GLY A 101 9.84 4.27 1.84
N ALA A 102 9.64 2.96 1.60
CA ALA A 102 8.52 2.26 2.19
C ALA A 102 8.67 2.20 3.71
N ASN A 103 7.56 2.28 4.43
CA ASN A 103 7.56 2.30 5.89
C ASN A 103 7.59 0.91 6.50
N ALA A 104 7.05 -0.07 5.79
CA ALA A 104 6.97 -1.44 6.26
C ALA A 104 6.76 -2.38 5.09
N TYR A 105 6.86 -3.67 5.35
CA TYR A 105 6.53 -4.70 4.38
C TYR A 105 5.69 -5.78 5.04
N ILE A 106 4.89 -6.45 4.23
CA ILE A 106 4.07 -7.61 4.63
C ILE A 106 4.35 -8.71 3.62
N SER A 107 4.74 -9.89 4.09
CA SER A 107 5.00 -11.03 3.24
C SER A 107 3.72 -11.82 2.95
N LYS A 108 3.59 -12.34 1.73
CA LYS A 108 2.54 -13.28 1.39
C LYS A 108 2.88 -14.66 1.94
N PRO A 109 1.91 -15.44 2.43
CA PRO A 109 0.47 -15.13 2.50
C PRO A 109 0.15 -14.11 3.58
N ILE A 110 -0.77 -13.20 3.27
CA ILE A 110 -1.13 -12.11 4.18
C ILE A 110 -1.94 -12.64 5.35
N GLN A 111 -1.47 -12.32 6.56
CA GLN A 111 -2.21 -12.60 7.79
C GLN A 111 -2.89 -11.31 8.25
N SER A 112 -4.20 -11.32 8.35
CA SER A 112 -4.98 -10.13 8.68
C SER A 112 -4.55 -9.46 9.98
N SER A 113 -4.28 -10.25 11.01
CA SER A 113 -3.86 -9.71 12.31
C SER A 113 -2.55 -8.92 12.21
N HIS A 114 -1.58 -9.44 11.47
CA HIS A 114 -0.31 -8.77 11.26
C HIS A 114 -0.48 -7.49 10.44
N LEU A 115 -1.29 -7.56 9.38
CA LEU A 115 -1.58 -6.39 8.55
C LEU A 115 -2.24 -5.27 9.37
N ILE A 116 -3.26 -5.60 10.14
CA ILE A 116 -3.97 -4.63 10.97
C ILE A 116 -3.03 -4.00 12.00
N LYS A 117 -2.19 -4.80 12.64
CA LYS A 117 -1.22 -4.29 13.62
C LYS A 117 -0.25 -3.30 12.97
N THR A 118 0.30 -3.66 11.82
CA THR A 118 1.26 -2.81 11.11
C THR A 118 0.61 -1.48 10.71
N ILE A 119 -0.61 -1.53 10.18
CA ILE A 119 -1.35 -0.32 9.80
C ILE A 119 -1.61 0.54 11.03
N SER A 120 -2.06 -0.06 12.12
CA SER A 120 -2.37 0.69 13.34
C SER A 120 -1.15 1.42 13.87
N GLU A 121 0.02 0.79 13.84
CA GLU A 121 1.26 1.42 14.26
C GLU A 121 1.62 2.62 13.37
N LEU A 122 1.45 2.50 12.06
CA LEU A 122 1.78 3.58 11.14
C LEU A 122 0.79 4.76 11.25
N LEU A 123 -0.48 4.49 11.47
CA LEU A 123 -1.49 5.54 11.57
C LEU A 123 -1.59 6.17 12.95
N ALA A 124 -0.93 5.60 13.95
CA ALA A 124 -0.95 6.14 15.31
C ALA A 124 -0.12 7.43 15.46
N HIS A 125 0.65 7.75 14.44
CA HIS A 125 1.55 8.92 14.49
C HIS A 125 1.06 10.11 13.68
#